data_48de27927204670268c7643160cc0918
#
_entry.id   48de27927204670268c7643160cc0918
#
_cell.length_a   1.000
_cell.length_b   1.000
_cell.length_c   1.000
_cell.angle_alpha   90.00
_cell.angle_beta   90.00
_cell.angle_gamma   90.00
#
_symmetry.space_group_name_H-M   'P 1'
#
loop_
_entity.id
_entity.type
_entity.pdbx_description
1 polymer ?
#
loop_
_entity_poly.entity_id
_entity_poly.type
_entity_poly.pdbx_seq_one_letter_code
_entity_poly.pdbx_strand_id
1 'polypeptide(L)'
;MARPKSATHDIKRDAILDIAAQCFADRSYPAASMNEIATACGTSKARLYHYYDSKEAILFDLMDRYTQRLLSLIALTDATAQRRNLDDRAALHELIRAFLQEYESSATRHVALLNDTQFLSDAPDEHLGSPVISPRELILNRQRDVVAAVTRALRRAYPGRLNASNQTAITMMLFGMINWTFTWLRPGGPISYVAFA
;
A
#
# COMPACT_ATOMS: atom_id res chain seq x y z
N MET A 1 -25.15 20.72 4.99
CA MET A 1 -23.72 20.92 4.61
C MET A 1 -22.84 20.23 5.64
N ALA A 2 -22.13 19.16 5.27
CA ALA A 2 -21.20 18.47 6.16
C ALA A 2 -19.97 19.36 6.41
N ARG A 3 -19.65 19.58 7.69
CA ARG A 3 -18.47 20.33 8.12
C ARG A 3 -17.22 19.61 7.56
N PRO A 4 -16.28 20.31 6.90
CA PRO A 4 -15.08 19.66 6.40
C PRO A 4 -14.35 18.98 7.58
N LYS A 5 -14.04 17.69 7.44
CA LYS A 5 -13.21 16.97 8.42
C LYS A 5 -11.92 17.76 8.58
N SER A 6 -11.59 18.18 9.80
CA SER A 6 -10.43 19.05 10.00
C SER A 6 -9.15 18.27 9.67
N ALA A 7 -8.15 18.93 9.08
CA ALA A 7 -6.84 18.31 8.78
C ALA A 7 -6.23 17.60 10.02
N THR A 8 -6.52 18.11 11.22
CA THR A 8 -6.14 17.50 12.51
C THR A 8 -6.78 16.13 12.74
N HIS A 9 -8.00 15.89 12.22
CA HIS A 9 -8.67 14.59 12.34
C HIS A 9 -7.99 13.55 11.46
N ASP A 10 -7.63 13.92 10.23
CA ASP A 10 -6.97 13.00 9.29
C ASP A 10 -5.53 12.67 9.74
N ILE A 11 -4.78 13.64 10.27
CA ILE A 11 -3.46 13.41 10.88
C ILE A 11 -3.54 12.39 12.04
N LYS A 12 -4.58 12.51 12.89
CA LYS A 12 -4.78 11.55 13.99
C LYS A 12 -5.15 10.17 13.49
N ARG A 13 -5.97 10.07 12.43
CA ARG A 13 -6.29 8.78 11.81
C ARG A 13 -5.04 8.12 11.25
N ASP A 14 -4.20 8.86 10.52
CA ASP A 14 -2.94 8.33 9.99
C ASP A 14 -2.01 7.82 11.10
N ALA A 15 -1.88 8.56 12.19
CA ALA A 15 -1.08 8.11 13.34
C ALA A 15 -1.63 6.82 13.98
N ILE A 16 -2.96 6.68 14.06
CA ILE A 16 -3.60 5.43 14.51
C ILE A 16 -3.28 4.29 13.56
N LEU A 17 -3.33 4.53 12.25
CA LEU A 17 -3.06 3.50 11.24
C LEU A 17 -1.61 3.02 11.29
N ASP A 18 -0.63 3.91 11.49
CA ASP A 18 0.78 3.52 11.63
C ASP A 18 1.01 2.63 12.85
N ILE A 19 0.42 3.01 13.98
CA ILE A 19 0.51 2.22 15.23
C ILE A 19 -0.21 0.87 15.08
N ALA A 20 -1.38 0.85 14.46
CA ALA A 20 -2.12 -0.38 14.20
C ALA A 20 -1.35 -1.32 13.26
N ALA A 21 -0.74 -0.78 12.19
CA ALA A 21 0.11 -1.55 11.29
C ALA A 21 1.28 -2.21 12.03
N GLN A 22 1.90 -1.48 12.97
CA GLN A 22 2.95 -2.05 13.83
C GLN A 22 2.40 -3.16 14.74
N CYS A 23 1.22 -2.96 15.36
CA CYS A 23 0.59 -4.00 16.18
C CYS A 23 0.27 -5.27 15.36
N PHE A 24 -0.17 -5.10 14.11
CA PHE A 24 -0.45 -6.23 13.21
C PHE A 24 0.85 -6.95 12.79
N ALA A 25 1.92 -6.20 12.52
CA ALA A 25 3.22 -6.77 12.19
C ALA A 25 3.83 -7.56 13.35
N ASP A 26 3.73 -7.06 14.59
CA ASP A 26 4.36 -7.66 15.78
C ASP A 26 3.62 -8.92 16.28
N ARG A 27 2.28 -8.96 16.11
CA ARG A 27 1.42 -9.98 16.73
C ARG A 27 0.58 -10.80 15.74
N SER A 28 0.59 -10.45 14.48
CA SER A 28 -0.38 -10.81 13.45
C SER A 28 -1.76 -10.15 13.65
N TYR A 29 -2.48 -9.92 12.54
CA TYR A 29 -3.81 -9.32 12.58
C TYR A 29 -4.80 -10.09 13.48
N PRO A 30 -4.92 -11.44 13.41
CA PRO A 30 -5.88 -12.15 14.26
C PRO A 30 -5.64 -11.95 15.76
N ALA A 31 -4.39 -11.93 16.21
CA ALA A 31 -4.04 -11.83 17.61
C ALA A 31 -4.11 -10.41 18.17
N ALA A 32 -3.98 -9.38 17.35
CA ALA A 32 -4.08 -7.98 17.77
C ALA A 32 -5.52 -7.62 18.18
N SER A 33 -5.67 -6.78 19.21
CA SER A 33 -6.97 -6.33 19.73
C SER A 33 -7.09 -4.81 19.73
N MET A 34 -8.35 -4.30 19.72
CA MET A 34 -8.65 -2.87 19.85
C MET A 34 -8.09 -2.26 21.14
N ASN A 35 -7.99 -3.05 22.23
CA ASN A 35 -7.40 -2.58 23.48
C ASN A 35 -5.89 -2.34 23.35
N GLU A 36 -5.18 -3.25 22.71
CA GLU A 36 -3.72 -3.14 22.50
C GLU A 36 -3.41 -1.97 21.58
N ILE A 37 -4.17 -1.80 20.47
CA ILE A 37 -4.04 -0.65 19.59
C ILE A 37 -4.28 0.66 20.35
N ALA A 38 -5.34 0.74 21.18
CA ALA A 38 -5.61 1.93 21.99
C ALA A 38 -4.47 2.24 22.95
N THR A 39 -3.94 1.21 23.63
CA THR A 39 -2.81 1.34 24.55
C THR A 39 -1.56 1.83 23.81
N ALA A 40 -1.24 1.25 22.68
CA ALA A 40 -0.11 1.65 21.85
C ALA A 40 -0.25 3.09 21.32
N CYS A 41 -1.49 3.52 21.01
CA CYS A 41 -1.80 4.91 20.64
C CYS A 41 -1.77 5.90 21.83
N GLY A 42 -1.53 5.45 23.06
CA GLY A 42 -1.60 6.30 24.25
C GLY A 42 -2.99 6.87 24.49
N THR A 43 -4.05 6.14 24.13
CA THR A 43 -5.44 6.59 24.21
C THR A 43 -6.36 5.56 24.87
N SER A 44 -7.58 5.96 25.21
CA SER A 44 -8.58 5.03 25.73
C SER A 44 -9.26 4.25 24.60
N LYS A 45 -9.73 3.03 24.89
CA LYS A 45 -10.54 2.24 23.97
C LYS A 45 -11.77 3.02 23.46
N ALA A 46 -12.46 3.72 24.36
CA ALA A 46 -13.61 4.53 24.00
C ALA A 46 -13.26 5.61 22.97
N ARG A 47 -12.09 6.25 23.13
CA ARG A 47 -11.62 7.26 22.17
C ARG A 47 -11.20 6.65 20.86
N LEU A 48 -10.63 5.45 20.81
CA LEU A 48 -10.32 4.75 19.57
C LEU A 48 -11.62 4.44 18.79
N TYR A 49 -12.68 4.02 19.48
CA TYR A 49 -13.98 3.76 18.86
C TYR A 49 -14.66 5.00 18.25
N HIS A 50 -14.26 6.23 18.62
CA HIS A 50 -14.70 7.44 17.89
C HIS A 50 -14.08 7.57 16.50
N TYR A 51 -12.98 6.86 16.24
CA TYR A 51 -12.31 6.88 14.93
C TYR A 51 -12.65 5.65 14.09
N TYR A 52 -12.81 4.49 14.72
CA TYR A 52 -12.99 3.20 14.05
C TYR A 52 -13.90 2.29 14.85
N ASP A 53 -14.96 1.82 14.24
CA ASP A 53 -15.96 0.95 14.89
C ASP A 53 -15.45 -0.47 15.15
N SER A 54 -14.41 -0.90 14.42
CA SER A 54 -13.85 -2.24 14.53
C SER A 54 -12.36 -2.29 14.14
N LYS A 55 -11.70 -3.38 14.49
CA LYS A 55 -10.34 -3.70 14.04
C LYS A 55 -10.29 -3.86 12.51
N GLU A 56 -11.33 -4.40 11.91
CA GLU A 56 -11.47 -4.55 10.47
C GLU A 56 -11.57 -3.19 9.77
N ALA A 57 -12.31 -2.22 10.34
CA ALA A 57 -12.39 -0.86 9.82
C ALA A 57 -11.02 -0.17 9.83
N ILE A 58 -10.18 -0.44 10.84
CA ILE A 58 -8.78 0.03 10.86
C ILE A 58 -7.98 -0.63 9.73
N LEU A 59 -8.06 -1.95 9.58
CA LEU A 59 -7.35 -2.69 8.54
C LEU A 59 -7.74 -2.21 7.16
N PHE A 60 -9.03 -2.02 6.91
CA PHE A 60 -9.56 -1.53 5.64
C PHE A 60 -9.03 -0.12 5.33
N ASP A 61 -9.17 0.86 6.25
CA ASP A 61 -8.69 2.23 6.03
C ASP A 61 -7.17 2.29 5.82
N LEU A 62 -6.42 1.44 6.54
CA LEU A 62 -4.97 1.28 6.35
C LEU A 62 -4.64 0.84 4.92
N MET A 63 -5.27 -0.22 4.43
CA MET A 63 -5.04 -0.76 3.10
C MET A 63 -5.57 0.17 2.00
N ASP A 64 -6.73 0.79 2.24
CA ASP A 64 -7.35 1.75 1.32
C ASP A 64 -6.42 2.95 1.07
N ARG A 65 -5.96 3.60 2.14
CA ARG A 65 -5.02 4.72 2.03
C ARG A 65 -3.68 4.30 1.45
N TYR A 66 -3.18 3.13 1.82
CA TYR A 66 -1.89 2.67 1.32
C TYR A 66 -1.94 2.33 -0.17
N THR A 67 -2.98 1.65 -0.65
CA THR A 67 -3.15 1.37 -2.09
C THR A 67 -3.37 2.65 -2.90
N GLN A 68 -4.13 3.63 -2.38
CA GLN A 68 -4.24 4.97 -3.00
C GLN A 68 -2.88 5.66 -3.08
N ARG A 69 -2.05 5.55 -2.04
CA ARG A 69 -0.71 6.11 -2.04
C ARG A 69 0.17 5.46 -3.11
N LEU A 70 0.14 4.13 -3.27
CA LEU A 70 0.89 3.45 -4.32
C LEU A 70 0.45 3.90 -5.72
N LEU A 71 -0.85 4.05 -5.96
CA LEU A 71 -1.37 4.55 -7.24
C LEU A 71 -0.95 6.01 -7.48
N SER A 72 -1.00 6.85 -6.45
CA SER A 72 -0.54 8.25 -6.52
C SER A 72 0.97 8.34 -6.78
N LEU A 73 1.76 7.46 -6.17
CA LEU A 73 3.20 7.35 -6.41
C LEU A 73 3.49 7.05 -7.88
N ILE A 74 2.77 6.09 -8.48
CA ILE A 74 2.90 5.73 -9.89
C ILE A 74 2.61 6.96 -10.77
N ALA A 75 1.48 7.63 -10.54
CA ALA A 75 1.07 8.80 -11.32
C ALA A 75 2.10 9.95 -11.19
N LEU A 76 2.62 10.20 -9.98
CA LEU A 76 3.63 11.23 -9.73
C LEU A 76 4.96 10.89 -10.43
N THR A 77 5.37 9.63 -10.40
CA THR A 77 6.61 9.17 -11.04
C THR A 77 6.50 9.28 -12.55
N ASP A 78 5.37 8.85 -13.15
CA ASP A 78 5.11 9.01 -14.58
C ASP A 78 5.13 10.49 -15.00
N ALA A 79 4.45 11.38 -14.28
CA ALA A 79 4.46 12.82 -14.55
C ALA A 79 5.87 13.44 -14.40
N THR A 80 6.66 12.97 -13.45
CA THR A 80 8.04 13.43 -13.25
C THR A 80 8.95 12.96 -14.37
N ALA A 81 8.83 11.72 -14.82
CA ALA A 81 9.56 11.16 -15.94
C ALA A 81 9.29 11.95 -17.23
N GLN A 82 8.02 12.29 -17.48
CA GLN A 82 7.61 13.13 -18.63
C GLN A 82 8.24 14.53 -18.55
N ARG A 83 8.17 15.22 -17.40
CA ARG A 83 8.77 16.56 -17.25
C ARG A 83 10.29 16.57 -17.43
N ARG A 84 10.96 15.48 -17.06
CA ARG A 84 12.42 15.32 -17.19
C ARG A 84 12.84 14.74 -18.54
N ASN A 85 11.88 14.45 -19.42
CA ASN A 85 12.10 13.79 -20.72
C ASN A 85 12.93 12.50 -20.59
N LEU A 86 12.64 11.69 -19.58
CA LEU A 86 13.30 10.40 -19.40
C LEU A 86 12.84 9.41 -20.47
N ASP A 87 13.75 8.57 -20.95
CA ASP A 87 13.35 7.41 -21.75
C ASP A 87 12.57 6.39 -20.91
N ASP A 88 11.91 5.45 -21.55
CA ASP A 88 11.04 4.48 -20.89
C ASP A 88 11.78 3.57 -19.90
N ARG A 89 13.08 3.29 -20.10
CA ARG A 89 13.89 2.49 -19.19
C ARG A 89 14.27 3.29 -17.95
N ALA A 90 14.68 4.52 -18.12
CA ALA A 90 14.97 5.44 -17.01
C ALA A 90 13.69 5.72 -16.20
N ALA A 91 12.53 5.87 -16.86
CA ALA A 91 11.25 6.03 -16.19
C ALA A 91 10.85 4.79 -15.37
N LEU A 92 11.07 3.58 -15.89
CA LEU A 92 10.86 2.33 -15.14
C LEU A 92 11.79 2.23 -13.93
N HIS A 93 13.06 2.58 -14.09
CA HIS A 93 14.04 2.58 -12.99
C HIS A 93 13.62 3.55 -11.88
N GLU A 94 13.19 4.77 -12.23
CA GLU A 94 12.67 5.73 -11.23
C GLU A 94 11.40 5.20 -10.54
N LEU A 95 10.53 4.48 -11.24
CA LEU A 95 9.35 3.85 -10.64
C LEU A 95 9.75 2.76 -9.63
N ILE A 96 10.70 1.87 -9.98
CA ILE A 96 11.21 0.83 -9.06
C ILE A 96 11.84 1.47 -7.83
N ARG A 97 12.65 2.51 -8.01
CA ARG A 97 13.26 3.28 -6.92
C ARG A 97 12.21 3.89 -6.00
N ALA A 98 11.17 4.50 -6.56
CA ALA A 98 10.09 5.09 -5.79
C ALA A 98 9.31 4.03 -4.97
N PHE A 99 9.06 2.85 -5.53
CA PHE A 99 8.46 1.73 -4.78
C PHE A 99 9.35 1.27 -3.63
N LEU A 100 10.64 1.10 -3.85
CA LEU A 100 11.57 0.66 -2.81
C LEU A 100 11.69 1.69 -1.68
N GLN A 101 11.72 2.97 -1.99
CA GLN A 101 11.69 4.05 -0.99
C GLN A 101 10.38 4.05 -0.19
N GLU A 102 9.24 3.86 -0.86
CA GLU A 102 7.95 3.75 -0.17
C GLU A 102 7.90 2.52 0.74
N TYR A 103 8.43 1.37 0.31
CA TYR A 103 8.49 0.15 1.11
C TYR A 103 9.42 0.30 2.32
N GLU A 104 10.54 1.02 2.19
CA GLU A 104 11.41 1.34 3.31
C GLU A 104 10.70 2.22 4.36
N SER A 105 9.99 3.24 3.90
CA SER A 105 9.32 4.21 4.79
C SER A 105 8.01 3.71 5.38
N SER A 106 7.34 2.75 4.73
CA SER A 106 6.00 2.26 5.08
C SER A 106 5.95 0.73 5.20
N ALA A 107 7.04 0.11 5.66
CA ALA A 107 7.22 -1.35 5.67
C ALA A 107 6.05 -2.10 6.34
N THR A 108 5.57 -1.65 7.50
CA THR A 108 4.48 -2.30 8.23
C THR A 108 3.14 -2.22 7.49
N ARG A 109 2.85 -1.09 6.83
CA ARG A 109 1.66 -0.94 5.97
C ARG A 109 1.74 -1.86 4.75
N HIS A 110 2.93 -1.96 4.15
CA HIS A 110 3.14 -2.85 3.00
C HIS A 110 2.98 -4.32 3.37
N VAL A 111 3.56 -4.75 4.49
CA VAL A 111 3.42 -6.13 5.00
C VAL A 111 1.95 -6.46 5.31
N ALA A 112 1.20 -5.54 5.94
CA ALA A 112 -0.22 -5.72 6.17
C ALA A 112 -0.99 -5.91 4.85
N LEU A 113 -0.71 -5.10 3.82
CA LEU A 113 -1.35 -5.24 2.50
C LEU A 113 -1.08 -6.61 1.87
N LEU A 114 0.14 -7.15 2.00
CA LEU A 114 0.49 -8.44 1.42
C LEU A 114 -0.13 -9.63 2.16
N ASN A 115 -0.22 -9.57 3.50
CA ASN A 115 -0.54 -10.72 4.33
C ASN A 115 -1.98 -10.72 4.85
N ASP A 116 -2.58 -9.55 5.09
CA ASP A 116 -3.79 -9.44 5.90
C ASP A 116 -5.06 -9.12 5.07
N THR A 117 -4.96 -8.92 3.75
CA THR A 117 -6.12 -8.66 2.87
C THR A 117 -7.20 -9.76 2.99
N GLN A 118 -6.81 -11.00 3.33
CA GLN A 118 -7.72 -12.11 3.53
C GLN A 118 -8.68 -11.93 4.73
N PHE A 119 -8.38 -11.02 5.65
CA PHE A 119 -9.21 -10.74 6.83
C PHE A 119 -10.22 -9.62 6.61
N LEU A 120 -10.25 -9.01 5.44
CA LEU A 120 -11.29 -8.06 5.06
C LEU A 120 -12.57 -8.77 4.66
N SER A 121 -13.72 -8.14 4.93
CA SER A 121 -15.05 -8.64 4.60
C SER A 121 -15.24 -8.83 3.09
N ASP A 122 -15.87 -9.94 2.73
CA ASP A 122 -16.42 -10.19 1.39
C ASP A 122 -17.89 -9.71 1.27
N ALA A 123 -18.51 -9.22 2.36
CA ALA A 123 -19.84 -8.67 2.31
C ALA A 123 -19.84 -7.32 1.58
N PRO A 124 -20.77 -7.11 0.63
CA PRO A 124 -20.91 -5.84 -0.07
C PRO A 124 -21.18 -4.68 0.88
N ASP A 125 -20.55 -3.52 0.62
CA ASP A 125 -20.75 -2.30 1.39
C ASP A 125 -21.24 -1.17 0.46
N GLU A 126 -22.45 -0.69 0.69
CA GLU A 126 -23.11 0.35 -0.09
C GLU A 126 -22.35 1.70 -0.05
N HIS A 127 -21.46 1.89 0.93
CA HIS A 127 -20.68 3.13 1.08
C HIS A 127 -19.41 3.15 0.23
N LEU A 128 -19.00 2.01 -0.36
CA LEU A 128 -17.74 1.89 -1.12
C LEU A 128 -17.88 2.23 -2.61
N GLY A 129 -19.06 2.59 -3.07
CA GLY A 129 -19.28 3.08 -4.44
C GLY A 129 -20.36 2.36 -5.23
N SER A 130 -20.43 2.67 -6.53
CA SER A 130 -21.36 2.04 -7.47
C SER A 130 -20.56 1.51 -8.67
N PRO A 131 -20.60 0.20 -8.96
CA PRO A 131 -21.41 -0.83 -8.30
C PRO A 131 -20.99 -1.09 -6.85
N VAL A 132 -21.90 -1.64 -6.05
CA VAL A 132 -21.62 -2.03 -4.67
C VAL A 132 -20.61 -3.18 -4.65
N ILE A 133 -19.51 -2.98 -3.94
CA ILE A 133 -18.42 -3.97 -3.81
C ILE A 133 -18.07 -4.18 -2.35
N SER A 134 -17.38 -5.28 -2.05
CA SER A 134 -16.87 -5.52 -0.69
C SER A 134 -15.56 -4.75 -0.42
N PRO A 135 -15.23 -4.51 0.88
CA PRO A 135 -13.93 -3.98 1.27
C PRO A 135 -12.76 -4.76 0.65
N ARG A 136 -12.81 -6.07 0.72
CA ARG A 136 -11.79 -6.95 0.16
C ARG A 136 -11.67 -6.81 -1.36
N GLU A 137 -12.79 -6.80 -2.06
CA GLU A 137 -12.81 -6.65 -3.51
C GLU A 137 -12.23 -5.30 -3.95
N LEU A 138 -12.54 -4.21 -3.24
CA LEU A 138 -11.99 -2.89 -3.52
C LEU A 138 -10.44 -2.90 -3.43
N ILE A 139 -9.89 -3.48 -2.35
CA ILE A 139 -8.45 -3.54 -2.16
C ILE A 139 -7.78 -4.42 -3.23
N LEU A 140 -8.37 -5.58 -3.54
CA LEU A 140 -7.86 -6.46 -4.61
C LEU A 140 -7.89 -5.79 -5.98
N ASN A 141 -8.93 -5.01 -6.30
CA ASN A 141 -9.00 -4.26 -7.55
C ASN A 141 -7.89 -3.22 -7.64
N ARG A 142 -7.62 -2.46 -6.56
CA ARG A 142 -6.51 -1.50 -6.53
C ARG A 142 -5.13 -2.16 -6.63
N GLN A 143 -4.94 -3.32 -6.00
CA GLN A 143 -3.71 -4.10 -6.19
C GLN A 143 -3.53 -4.51 -7.66
N ARG A 144 -4.62 -4.93 -8.34
CA ARG A 144 -4.59 -5.22 -9.79
C ARG A 144 -4.23 -3.98 -10.62
N ASP A 145 -4.74 -2.80 -10.24
CA ASP A 145 -4.41 -1.53 -10.91
C ASP A 145 -2.92 -1.18 -10.77
N VAL A 146 -2.35 -1.38 -9.58
CA VAL A 146 -0.89 -1.22 -9.35
C VAL A 146 -0.11 -2.18 -10.24
N VAL A 147 -0.47 -3.47 -10.27
CA VAL A 147 0.19 -4.48 -11.11
C VAL A 147 0.06 -4.11 -12.60
N ALA A 148 -1.13 -3.70 -13.04
CA ALA A 148 -1.36 -3.30 -14.41
C ALA A 148 -0.53 -2.06 -14.81
N ALA A 149 -0.36 -1.10 -13.92
CA ALA A 149 0.47 0.08 -14.17
C ALA A 149 1.96 -0.29 -14.34
N VAL A 150 2.48 -1.14 -13.48
CA VAL A 150 3.87 -1.63 -13.59
C VAL A 150 4.05 -2.48 -14.86
N THR A 151 3.08 -3.31 -15.21
CA THR A 151 3.10 -4.07 -16.47
C THR A 151 3.19 -3.13 -17.68
N ARG A 152 2.42 -2.04 -17.70
CA ARG A 152 2.49 -1.02 -18.76
C ARG A 152 3.88 -0.37 -18.84
N ALA A 153 4.48 -0.02 -17.70
CA ALA A 153 5.83 0.55 -17.63
C ALA A 153 6.88 -0.44 -18.18
N LEU A 154 6.80 -1.70 -17.79
CA LEU A 154 7.68 -2.76 -18.32
C LEU A 154 7.54 -2.92 -19.85
N ARG A 155 6.32 -2.88 -20.39
CA ARG A 155 6.08 -2.99 -21.83
C ARG A 155 6.66 -1.82 -22.61
N ARG A 156 6.58 -0.60 -22.08
CA ARG A 156 7.23 0.58 -22.67
C ARG A 156 8.74 0.45 -22.67
N ALA A 157 9.32 0.08 -21.52
CA ALA A 157 10.76 -0.02 -21.35
C ALA A 157 11.41 -1.14 -22.20
N TYR A 158 10.66 -2.21 -22.47
CA TYR A 158 11.15 -3.38 -23.22
C TYR A 158 10.18 -3.80 -24.32
N PRO A 159 10.00 -2.97 -25.37
CA PRO A 159 9.10 -3.28 -26.47
C PRO A 159 9.53 -4.57 -27.18
N GLY A 160 8.57 -5.45 -27.46
CA GLY A 160 8.83 -6.76 -28.10
C GLY A 160 9.34 -7.87 -27.17
N ARG A 161 9.69 -7.57 -25.91
CA ARG A 161 10.08 -8.59 -24.93
C ARG A 161 8.89 -9.13 -24.12
N LEU A 162 7.89 -8.29 -23.86
CA LEU A 162 6.67 -8.66 -23.15
C LEU A 162 5.51 -8.83 -24.15
N ASN A 163 4.81 -9.96 -24.01
CA ASN A 163 3.62 -10.32 -24.79
C ASN A 163 2.54 -10.89 -23.84
N ALA A 164 1.39 -11.26 -24.39
CA ALA A 164 0.26 -11.76 -23.61
C ALA A 164 0.60 -13.01 -22.78
N SER A 165 1.53 -13.86 -23.24
CA SER A 165 1.87 -15.12 -22.58
C SER A 165 2.86 -14.96 -21.41
N ASN A 166 3.72 -13.92 -21.43
CA ASN A 166 4.80 -13.78 -20.43
C ASN A 166 4.69 -12.53 -19.55
N GLN A 167 3.91 -11.51 -19.93
CA GLN A 167 3.87 -10.21 -19.22
C GLN A 167 3.50 -10.37 -17.75
N THR A 168 2.51 -11.20 -17.43
CA THR A 168 2.09 -11.44 -16.04
C THR A 168 3.21 -12.07 -15.22
N ALA A 169 3.85 -13.12 -15.75
CA ALA A 169 4.94 -13.79 -15.06
C ALA A 169 6.12 -12.85 -14.80
N ILE A 170 6.55 -12.07 -15.81
CA ILE A 170 7.66 -11.11 -15.66
C ILE A 170 7.31 -10.02 -14.64
N THR A 171 6.08 -9.47 -14.70
CA THR A 171 5.64 -8.46 -13.72
C THR A 171 5.62 -9.03 -12.30
N MET A 172 5.11 -10.25 -12.12
CA MET A 172 5.08 -10.90 -10.79
C MET A 172 6.48 -11.28 -10.30
N MET A 173 7.41 -11.63 -11.18
CA MET A 173 8.83 -11.82 -10.82
C MET A 173 9.45 -10.51 -10.31
N LEU A 174 9.20 -9.37 -10.97
CA LEU A 174 9.65 -8.07 -10.49
C LEU A 174 9.06 -7.75 -9.11
N PHE A 175 7.73 -7.93 -8.93
CA PHE A 175 7.12 -7.75 -7.60
C PHE A 175 7.67 -8.73 -6.57
N GLY A 176 7.96 -9.97 -6.95
CA GLY A 176 8.62 -10.93 -6.06
C GLY A 176 9.98 -10.41 -5.58
N MET A 177 10.80 -9.86 -6.47
CA MET A 177 12.11 -9.29 -6.10
C MET A 177 11.97 -8.08 -5.18
N ILE A 178 11.14 -7.09 -5.53
CA ILE A 178 11.00 -5.86 -4.73
C ILE A 178 10.24 -6.09 -3.43
N ASN A 179 9.18 -6.92 -3.41
CA ASN A 179 8.43 -7.21 -2.20
C ASN A 179 9.23 -8.08 -1.20
N TRP A 180 10.17 -8.90 -1.68
CA TRP A 180 11.00 -9.72 -0.80
C TRP A 180 12.07 -8.91 -0.06
N THR A 181 12.34 -7.67 -0.46
CA THR A 181 13.38 -6.82 0.14
C THR A 181 13.20 -6.60 1.64
N PHE A 182 11.96 -6.48 2.15
CA PHE A 182 11.70 -6.28 3.57
C PHE A 182 12.17 -7.45 4.47
N THR A 183 12.42 -8.64 3.91
CA THR A 183 12.88 -9.80 4.68
C THR A 183 14.37 -9.79 4.99
N TRP A 184 15.18 -9.14 4.14
CA TRP A 184 16.64 -9.18 4.24
C TRP A 184 17.33 -7.82 4.13
N LEU A 185 16.73 -6.84 3.44
CA LEU A 185 17.29 -5.51 3.29
C LEU A 185 16.93 -4.68 4.54
N ARG A 186 17.94 -4.23 5.26
CA ARG A 186 17.74 -3.52 6.54
C ARG A 186 18.04 -2.03 6.36
N PRO A 187 17.19 -1.12 6.91
CA PRO A 187 17.53 0.29 7.00
C PRO A 187 18.88 0.48 7.69
N GLY A 188 19.78 1.30 7.09
CA GLY A 188 21.12 1.50 7.61
C GLY A 188 22.11 0.35 7.36
N GLY A 189 21.71 -0.69 6.63
CA GLY A 189 22.58 -1.79 6.21
C GLY A 189 23.60 -1.38 5.13
N PRO A 190 24.48 -2.30 4.70
CA PRO A 190 25.54 -2.02 3.71
C PRO A 190 24.98 -1.69 2.32
N ILE A 191 23.75 -2.08 2.02
CA ILE A 191 23.02 -1.77 0.79
C ILE A 191 21.76 -1.03 1.17
N SER A 192 21.57 0.19 0.66
CA SER A 192 20.32 0.93 0.82
C SER A 192 19.26 0.46 -0.19
N TYR A 193 17.98 0.72 0.11
CA TYR A 193 16.89 0.46 -0.84
C TYR A 193 17.09 1.18 -2.17
N VAL A 194 17.63 2.40 -2.12
CA VAL A 194 17.94 3.19 -3.33
C VAL A 194 19.10 2.61 -4.13
N ALA A 195 20.10 2.05 -3.46
CA ALA A 195 21.25 1.43 -4.15
C ALA A 195 20.90 0.04 -4.73
N PHE A 196 19.85 -0.60 -4.19
CA PHE A 196 19.33 -1.88 -4.71
C PHE A 196 18.47 -1.69 -5.97
N ALA A 197 17.83 -0.53 -6.15
CA ALA A 197 17.01 -0.20 -7.32
C ALA A 197 17.80 -0.16 -8.62
#